data_e4ef558732d8759fcb06ce8bb3cc0852
#
_entry.id   e4ef558732d8759fcb06ce8bb3cc0852
#
_cell.length_a   1.000
_cell.length_b   1.000
_cell.length_c   1.000
_cell.angle_alpha   90.00
_cell.angle_beta   90.00
_cell.angle_gamma   90.00
#
_symmetry.space_group_name_H-M   'P 1'
#
loop_
_entity.id
_entity.type
_entity.pdbx_description
1 polymer ?
#
loop_
_entity_poly.entity_id
_entity_poly.type
_entity_poly.pdbx_seq_one_letter_code
_entity_poly.pdbx_strand_id
1 'polypeptide(L)' 'MKNGDLVRWTRPGAEAYGVVVRAYKETGSCLDGRISVAWQDGTGNGVYDPCHKYLELVSESR' A
#
# COMPACT_ATOMS: atom_id res chain seq x y z
N MET A 1 -7.82 3.13 -0.84
CA MET A 1 -7.05 2.79 0.38
C MET A 1 -6.67 4.06 1.11
N LYS A 2 -6.63 4.01 2.40
CA LYS A 2 -6.33 5.18 3.23
C LYS A 2 -5.32 4.82 4.31
N ASN A 3 -4.79 5.83 4.97
CA ASN A 3 -3.82 5.67 6.04
C ASN A 3 -4.35 4.73 7.13
N GLY A 4 -3.57 3.72 7.50
CA GLY A 4 -3.93 2.72 8.50
C GLY A 4 -4.55 1.44 7.95
N ASP A 5 -4.88 1.40 6.66
CA ASP A 5 -5.45 0.18 6.06
C ASP A 5 -4.39 -0.93 6.02
N LEU A 6 -4.83 -2.16 6.33
CA LEU A 6 -3.98 -3.34 6.20
C LEU A 6 -4.09 -3.90 4.79
N VAL A 7 -2.94 -4.11 4.17
CA VAL A 7 -2.86 -4.62 2.80
C VAL A 7 -1.96 -5.85 2.72
N ARG A 8 -2.11 -6.62 1.66
CA ARG A 8 -1.31 -7.81 1.39
C ARG A 8 -0.76 -7.75 -0.03
N TRP A 9 0.50 -8.14 -0.16
CA TRP A 9 1.13 -8.36 -1.46
C TRP A 9 0.94 -9.83 -1.83
N THR A 10 0.25 -10.09 -2.94
CA THR A 10 -0.22 -11.45 -3.28
C THR A 10 0.65 -12.15 -4.33
N ARG A 11 1.76 -11.55 -4.71
CA ARG A 11 2.66 -12.17 -5.71
C ARG A 11 3.15 -13.53 -5.22
N PRO A 12 3.00 -14.60 -6.02
CA PRO A 12 3.50 -15.93 -5.65
C PRO A 12 5.00 -15.91 -5.34
N GLY A 13 5.38 -16.48 -4.20
CA GLY A 13 6.77 -16.53 -3.75
C GLY A 13 7.27 -15.24 -3.08
N ALA A 14 6.46 -14.19 -3.05
CA ALA A 14 6.84 -12.91 -2.44
C ALA A 14 5.70 -12.30 -1.65
N GLU A 15 4.87 -13.13 -1.04
CA GLU A 15 3.72 -12.67 -0.25
C GLU A 15 4.17 -11.91 1.01
N ALA A 16 3.51 -10.81 1.30
CA ALA A 16 3.83 -9.98 2.46
C ALA A 16 2.61 -9.20 2.92
N TYR A 17 2.64 -8.77 4.18
CA TYR A 17 1.63 -7.87 4.73
C TYR A 17 2.24 -6.52 5.01
N GLY A 18 1.43 -5.48 4.88
CA GLY A 18 1.85 -4.13 5.17
C GLY A 18 0.70 -3.24 5.60
N VAL A 19 1.04 -2.02 6.00
CA VAL A 19 0.07 -1.01 6.42
C VAL A 19 0.26 0.23 5.57
N VAL A 20 -0.84 0.81 5.09
CA VAL A 20 -0.80 2.08 4.37
C VAL A 20 -0.43 3.17 5.37
N VAL A 21 0.70 3.83 5.15
CA VAL A 21 1.18 4.90 6.04
C VAL A 21 0.96 6.28 5.45
N ARG A 22 0.64 6.37 4.16
CA ARG A 22 0.34 7.64 3.50
C ARG A 22 -0.46 7.40 2.23
N ALA A 23 -1.44 8.26 1.99
CA ALA A 23 -2.16 8.31 0.72
C ALA A 23 -1.89 9.65 0.05
N TYR A 24 -1.44 9.63 -1.20
CA TYR A 24 -1.13 10.84 -1.97
C TYR A 24 -2.38 11.24 -2.77
N LYS A 25 -2.99 12.36 -2.38
CA LYS A 25 -4.17 12.87 -3.05
C LYS A 25 -3.98 14.34 -3.41
N GLU A 26 -4.20 14.66 -4.69
CA GLU A 26 -4.21 16.04 -5.16
C GLU A 26 -2.98 16.86 -4.74
N THR A 27 -1.82 16.22 -4.78
CA THR A 27 -0.56 16.87 -4.41
C THR A 27 0.09 17.64 -5.56
N GLY A 28 -0.45 17.50 -6.77
CA GLY A 28 0.15 18.08 -7.96
C GLY A 28 1.42 17.37 -8.42
N SER A 29 1.72 16.19 -7.88
CA SER A 29 2.89 15.40 -8.24
C SER A 29 2.51 14.14 -9.00
N CYS A 30 3.52 13.43 -9.53
CA CYS A 30 3.30 12.15 -10.20
C CYS A 30 2.84 11.03 -9.25
N LEU A 31 2.85 11.29 -7.94
CA LEU A 31 2.40 10.32 -6.94
C LEU A 31 0.90 10.39 -6.65
N ASP A 32 0.19 11.35 -7.24
CA ASP A 32 -1.25 11.51 -7.00
C ASP A 32 -2.01 10.21 -7.27
N GLY A 33 -2.88 9.84 -6.34
CA GLY A 33 -3.65 8.61 -6.40
C GLY A 33 -2.90 7.37 -5.92
N ARG A 34 -1.63 7.50 -5.53
CA ARG A 34 -0.83 6.39 -5.02
C ARG A 34 -0.82 6.33 -3.51
N ILE A 35 -0.35 5.21 -2.98
CA ILE A 35 -0.22 4.98 -1.54
C ILE A 35 1.19 4.56 -1.20
N SER A 36 1.62 4.90 0.01
CA SER A 36 2.86 4.39 0.58
C SER A 36 2.52 3.30 1.60
N VAL A 37 3.20 2.16 1.49
CA VAL A 37 2.96 1.00 2.34
C VAL A 37 4.24 0.66 3.09
N ALA A 38 4.12 0.49 4.40
CA ALA A 38 5.19 -0.01 5.26
C ALA A 38 5.00 -1.51 5.41
N TRP A 39 5.97 -2.29 4.97
CA TRP A 39 5.90 -3.75 4.99
C TRP A 39 6.38 -4.30 6.34
N GLN A 40 5.67 -5.31 6.84
CA GLN A 40 5.99 -5.92 8.14
C GLN A 40 7.22 -6.83 8.11
N ASP A 41 7.63 -7.26 6.92
CA ASP A 41 8.79 -8.14 6.77
C ASP A 41 10.15 -7.41 6.84
N GLY A 42 10.13 -6.10 7.06
CA GLY A 42 11.36 -5.32 7.20
C GLY A 42 11.97 -4.83 5.88
N THR A 43 11.29 -5.03 4.76
CA THR A 43 11.80 -4.55 3.46
C THR A 43 11.70 -3.04 3.31
N GLY A 44 11.03 -2.35 4.23
CA GLY A 44 10.88 -0.91 4.20
C GLY A 44 9.57 -0.47 3.58
N ASN A 45 9.53 0.77 3.11
CA ASN A 45 8.33 1.36 2.52
C ASN A 45 8.40 1.33 1.00
N GLY A 46 7.25 1.17 0.36
CA GLY A 46 7.12 1.27 -1.08
C GLY A 46 5.92 2.13 -1.47
N VAL A 47 5.96 2.72 -2.65
CA VAL A 47 4.85 3.48 -3.21
C VAL A 47 4.20 2.66 -4.32
N TYR A 48 2.89 2.48 -4.24
CA TYR A 48 2.13 1.63 -5.16
C TYR A 48 0.86 2.30 -5.62
N ASP A 49 0.39 1.89 -6.80
CA ASP A 49 -0.95 2.19 -7.26
C ASP A 49 -1.92 1.33 -6.44
N PRO A 50 -2.99 1.88 -5.85
CA PRO A 50 -3.96 1.08 -5.10
C PRO A 50 -4.67 0.04 -5.95
N CYS A 51 -4.65 0.18 -7.26
CA CYS A 51 -5.22 -0.80 -8.19
C CYS A 51 -4.19 -1.82 -8.69
N HIS A 52 -3.00 -1.88 -8.08
CA HIS A 52 -1.96 -2.82 -8.50
C HIS A 52 -2.46 -4.26 -8.36
N LYS A 53 -2.17 -5.10 -9.37
CA LYS A 53 -2.72 -6.46 -9.45
C LYS A 53 -2.33 -7.38 -8.28
N TYR A 54 -1.21 -7.11 -7.63
CA TYR A 54 -0.76 -7.90 -6.48
C TYR A 54 -1.07 -7.25 -5.14
N LEU A 55 -1.68 -6.07 -5.14
CA LEU A 55 -2.01 -5.36 -3.90
C LEU A 55 -3.47 -5.60 -3.55
N GLU A 56 -3.70 -6.16 -2.36
CA GLU A 56 -5.05 -6.49 -1.89
C GLU A 56 -5.32 -5.81 -0.55
N LEU A 57 -6.49 -5.19 -0.45
CA LEU A 57 -6.97 -4.64 0.82
C LEU A 57 -7.47 -5.79 1.71
N VAL A 58 -6.87 -5.93 2.87
CA VAL A 58 -7.23 -6.98 3.83
C VAL A 58 -8.23 -6.45 4.86
N SER A 59 -7.95 -5.26 5.41
CA SER A 59 -8.79 -4.65 6.44
C SER A 59 -8.73 -3.15 6.33
N GLU A 60 -9.90 -2.51 6.35
CA GLU A 60 -9.99 -1.05 6.32
C GLU A 60 -9.83 -0.45 7.71
N SER A 61 -9.06 0.62 7.79
CA SER A 61 -8.99 1.45 8.99
C SER A 61 -10.29 2.21 9.19
N ARG A 62 -10.69 2.36 10.43
CA ARG A 62 -11.89 3.12 10.80
C ARG A 62 -11.53 4.50 11.33
#